data_2cd1f1dfb778c8e5812d688579a54c81
#
_entry.id   2cd1f1dfb778c8e5812d688579a54c81
#
_cell.length_a   1.000
_cell.length_b   1.000
_cell.length_c   1.000
_cell.angle_alpha   90.00
_cell.angle_beta   90.00
_cell.angle_gamma   90.00
#
_symmetry.space_group_name_H-M   'P 1'
#
loop_
_entity.id
_entity.type
_entity.pdbx_description
1 polymer ?
#
loop_
_entity_poly.entity_id
_entity_poly.type
_entity_poly.pdbx_seq_one_letter_code
_entity_poly.pdbx_strand_id
1 'polypeptide(L)'
;LALAALLLVPSVTLHSENASPAPAIFQERMEQKNTAAKPLRILCVGDSITAGYTDNPTWDVPFEFGYRQGLFERLQKAGYQVQFVGDSPEPWDGRFGVPKNSPSPDLRAIGQDRHEGHGGWNTAQVLQHIDQWIGKSQPDFVLLMIGINDAGRPPAAENLKDIVEKIVAARPQAHVVVAQITPRSEFTQSIADYNTSIRDTLVPEFQRRGCKVTTVDQYRNMLKPDGTIAPELFSSKINHPNATGYERMAQTWFDAIQAIFPLAKN
;
A
#
# COMPACT_ATOMS: atom_id res chain seq x y z
N LEU A 1 58.50 39.34 -54.19
CA LEU A 1 58.77 38.04 -54.73
C LEU A 1 58.81 36.97 -53.56
N ALA A 2 57.74 36.28 -53.27
CA ALA A 2 57.72 35.14 -52.38
C ALA A 2 56.88 34.04 -53.05
N LEU A 3 57.56 32.95 -53.30
CA LEU A 3 57.00 31.74 -53.89
C LEU A 3 56.21 30.97 -52.79
N ALA A 4 54.94 30.72 -53.03
CA ALA A 4 54.15 29.84 -52.17
C ALA A 4 54.23 28.41 -52.78
N ALA A 5 54.76 27.49 -51.99
CA ALA A 5 54.77 26.08 -52.31
C ALA A 5 53.48 25.41 -51.79
N LEU A 6 52.74 24.84 -52.73
CA LEU A 6 51.52 24.09 -52.48
C LEU A 6 51.90 22.64 -52.13
N LEU A 7 51.69 22.25 -50.88
CA LEU A 7 51.83 20.84 -50.44
C LEU A 7 50.49 20.13 -50.62
N LEU A 8 50.46 19.17 -51.54
CA LEU A 8 49.37 18.21 -51.68
C LEU A 8 49.44 17.15 -50.56
N VAL A 9 48.38 17.08 -49.77
CA VAL A 9 48.15 16.02 -48.77
C VAL A 9 47.25 14.97 -49.41
N PRO A 10 47.61 13.71 -49.43
CA PRO A 10 46.75 12.67 -49.96
C PRO A 10 45.56 12.39 -49.00
N SER A 11 44.36 12.39 -49.56
CA SER A 11 43.13 11.99 -48.88
C SER A 11 43.13 10.50 -48.61
N VAL A 12 43.18 10.12 -47.33
CA VAL A 12 42.93 8.74 -46.88
C VAL A 12 41.42 8.55 -46.75
N THR A 13 40.87 7.76 -47.66
CA THR A 13 39.48 7.28 -47.55
C THR A 13 39.42 6.20 -46.51
N LEU A 14 38.84 6.52 -45.37
CA LEU A 14 38.44 5.54 -44.36
C LEU A 14 37.24 4.76 -44.87
N HIS A 15 37.45 3.49 -45.17
CA HIS A 15 36.37 2.53 -45.36
C HIS A 15 35.67 2.30 -44.03
N SER A 16 34.40 2.65 -43.95
CA SER A 16 33.54 2.26 -42.82
C SER A 16 33.30 0.75 -42.93
N GLU A 17 33.93 0.00 -42.05
CA GLU A 17 33.56 -1.42 -41.84
C GLU A 17 32.11 -1.45 -41.33
N ASN A 18 31.25 -2.10 -42.12
CA ASN A 18 29.89 -2.44 -41.74
C ASN A 18 29.96 -3.40 -40.55
N ALA A 19 29.71 -2.88 -39.37
CA ALA A 19 29.45 -3.72 -38.19
C ALA A 19 28.19 -4.55 -38.46
N SER A 20 28.33 -5.84 -38.48
CA SER A 20 27.22 -6.78 -38.57
C SER A 20 26.21 -6.50 -37.45
N PRO A 21 24.90 -6.50 -37.72
CA PRO A 21 23.91 -6.33 -36.68
C PRO A 21 24.03 -7.44 -35.64
N ALA A 22 23.97 -7.10 -34.38
CA ALA A 22 23.99 -8.04 -33.26
C ALA A 22 22.90 -9.13 -33.47
N PRO A 23 23.14 -10.39 -33.07
CA PRO A 23 22.16 -11.48 -33.25
C PRO A 23 20.80 -11.08 -32.65
N ALA A 24 19.71 -11.41 -33.34
CA ALA A 24 18.33 -11.09 -32.94
C ALA A 24 18.01 -11.47 -31.49
N ILE A 25 18.59 -12.58 -30.99
CA ILE A 25 18.47 -13.01 -29.58
C ILE A 25 19.05 -11.97 -28.58
N PHE A 26 20.06 -11.21 -29.00
CA PHE A 26 20.66 -10.18 -28.14
C PHE A 26 19.79 -8.91 -28.12
N GLN A 27 19.14 -8.59 -29.23
CA GLN A 27 18.18 -7.49 -29.32
C GLN A 27 16.90 -7.81 -28.53
N GLU A 28 16.34 -9.01 -28.65
CA GLU A 28 15.19 -9.46 -27.84
C GLU A 28 15.50 -9.45 -26.33
N ARG A 29 16.71 -9.82 -25.91
CA ARG A 29 17.13 -9.78 -24.50
C ARG A 29 17.33 -8.36 -23.98
N MET A 30 17.72 -7.42 -24.82
CA MET A 30 17.84 -6.00 -24.47
C MET A 30 16.48 -5.31 -24.49
N GLU A 31 15.56 -5.68 -25.37
CA GLU A 31 14.18 -5.20 -25.38
C GLU A 31 13.37 -5.73 -24.19
N GLN A 32 13.55 -6.99 -23.76
CA GLN A 32 12.96 -7.53 -22.54
C GLN A 32 13.51 -6.88 -21.25
N LYS A 33 14.72 -6.32 -21.28
CA LYS A 33 15.29 -5.59 -20.14
C LYS A 33 14.81 -4.15 -20.02
N ASN A 34 14.18 -3.60 -21.06
CA ASN A 34 13.78 -2.20 -21.13
C ASN A 34 12.24 -1.96 -21.06
N THR A 35 11.45 -3.00 -20.88
CA THR A 35 10.08 -2.85 -20.41
C THR A 35 10.14 -2.66 -18.90
N ALA A 36 10.17 -1.42 -18.44
CA ALA A 36 9.97 -1.08 -17.03
C ALA A 36 8.73 -1.84 -16.56
N ALA A 37 8.91 -2.82 -15.68
CA ALA A 37 7.81 -3.63 -15.18
C ALA A 37 6.74 -2.66 -14.62
N LYS A 38 5.49 -2.82 -15.07
CA LYS A 38 4.39 -1.95 -14.63
C LYS A 38 4.36 -1.96 -13.09
N PRO A 39 4.34 -0.79 -12.44
CA PRO A 39 4.34 -0.76 -10.99
C PRO A 39 3.11 -1.47 -10.42
N LEU A 40 3.30 -2.20 -9.33
CA LEU A 40 2.27 -2.87 -8.57
C LEU A 40 1.33 -1.82 -7.96
N ARG A 41 0.06 -1.84 -8.34
CA ARG A 41 -0.93 -0.87 -7.89
C ARG A 41 -1.55 -1.34 -6.58
N ILE A 42 -1.35 -0.58 -5.51
CA ILE A 42 -1.81 -0.91 -4.16
C ILE A 42 -2.86 0.10 -3.73
N LEU A 43 -4.07 -0.37 -3.42
CA LEU A 43 -5.15 0.42 -2.86
C LEU A 43 -5.28 0.10 -1.36
N CYS A 44 -4.99 1.09 -0.51
CA CYS A 44 -5.21 1.00 0.93
C CYS A 44 -6.61 1.53 1.24
N VAL A 45 -7.51 0.66 1.73
CA VAL A 45 -8.92 1.00 2.04
C VAL A 45 -9.16 0.87 3.53
N GLY A 46 -9.80 1.87 4.13
CA GLY A 46 -10.15 1.82 5.54
C GLY A 46 -10.65 3.14 6.11
N ASP A 47 -10.39 3.32 7.39
CA ASP A 47 -10.80 4.48 8.18
C ASP A 47 -9.64 5.46 8.46
N SER A 48 -9.72 6.17 9.58
CA SER A 48 -8.69 7.11 10.04
C SER A 48 -7.31 6.48 10.21
N ILE A 49 -7.23 5.20 10.59
CA ILE A 49 -5.96 4.50 10.76
C ILE A 49 -5.29 4.29 9.40
N THR A 50 -6.06 3.97 8.36
CA THR A 50 -5.56 3.90 6.98
C THR A 50 -5.17 5.27 6.43
N ALA A 51 -5.91 6.32 6.75
CA ALA A 51 -5.54 7.70 6.41
C ALA A 51 -4.26 8.16 7.13
N GLY A 52 -3.92 7.53 8.26
CA GLY A 52 -2.71 7.82 9.02
C GLY A 52 -2.90 8.81 10.17
N TYR A 53 -4.13 8.93 10.67
CA TYR A 53 -4.40 9.79 11.82
C TYR A 53 -3.67 9.34 13.07
N THR A 54 -3.19 10.33 13.81
CA THR A 54 -2.82 10.22 15.22
C THR A 54 -3.83 11.02 16.04
N ASP A 55 -3.96 10.76 17.34
CA ASP A 55 -4.83 11.57 18.21
C ASP A 55 -4.10 12.83 18.73
N ASN A 56 -3.09 13.28 18.01
CA ASN A 56 -2.42 14.54 18.32
C ASN A 56 -3.25 15.70 17.76
N PRO A 57 -3.97 16.44 18.62
CA PRO A 57 -4.91 17.48 18.18
C PRO A 57 -4.22 18.69 17.53
N THR A 58 -2.91 18.85 17.76
CA THR A 58 -2.14 19.98 17.23
C THR A 58 -1.35 19.63 15.99
N TRP A 59 -1.25 18.35 15.65
CA TRP A 59 -0.40 17.85 14.56
C TRP A 59 1.06 18.34 14.67
N ASP A 60 1.56 18.49 15.89
CA ASP A 60 2.91 18.99 16.15
C ASP A 60 3.99 17.92 15.95
N VAL A 61 3.63 16.65 16.02
CA VAL A 61 4.51 15.54 15.67
C VAL A 61 4.54 15.34 14.15
N PRO A 62 5.64 14.83 13.58
CA PRO A 62 5.68 14.48 12.18
C PRO A 62 4.52 13.55 11.82
N PHE A 63 3.78 13.91 10.77
CA PHE A 63 2.76 13.04 10.22
C PHE A 63 3.41 12.03 9.27
N GLU A 64 3.27 10.76 9.57
CA GLU A 64 4.04 9.69 8.91
C GLU A 64 3.23 8.91 7.88
N PHE A 65 2.12 9.46 7.39
CA PHE A 65 1.19 8.79 6.47
C PHE A 65 0.69 7.43 7.00
N GLY A 66 0.68 7.28 8.32
CA GLY A 66 0.34 6.02 8.98
C GLY A 66 1.30 4.89 8.56
N TYR A 67 0.78 3.68 8.46
CA TYR A 67 1.58 2.52 8.03
C TYR A 67 2.05 2.61 6.57
N ARG A 68 1.44 3.48 5.74
CA ARG A 68 1.75 3.59 4.31
C ARG A 68 3.18 4.08 4.05
N GLN A 69 3.71 4.98 4.91
CA GLN A 69 5.10 5.43 4.84
C GLN A 69 6.08 4.26 4.99
N GLY A 70 6.02 3.58 6.12
CA GLY A 70 6.92 2.45 6.40
C GLY A 70 6.72 1.27 5.42
N LEU A 71 5.50 1.05 4.93
CA LEU A 71 5.22 0.06 3.89
C LEU A 71 5.92 0.42 2.58
N PHE A 72 5.80 1.67 2.14
CA PHE A 72 6.44 2.15 0.91
C PHE A 72 7.96 1.99 0.96
N GLU A 73 8.58 2.42 2.05
CA GLU A 73 10.02 2.32 2.25
C GLU A 73 10.52 0.87 2.21
N ARG A 74 9.79 -0.07 2.85
CA ARG A 74 10.13 -1.50 2.81
C ARG A 74 10.00 -2.09 1.42
N LEU A 75 8.92 -1.76 0.71
CA LEU A 75 8.70 -2.23 -0.65
C LEU A 75 9.79 -1.72 -1.58
N GLN A 76 10.14 -0.43 -1.51
CA GLN A 76 11.25 0.13 -2.30
C GLN A 76 12.58 -0.52 -1.97
N LYS A 77 12.91 -0.66 -0.69
CA LYS A 77 14.15 -1.30 -0.24
C LYS A 77 14.27 -2.75 -0.71
N ALA A 78 13.15 -3.45 -0.78
CA ALA A 78 13.11 -4.81 -1.30
C ALA A 78 13.12 -4.90 -2.83
N GLY A 79 13.06 -3.76 -3.55
CA GLY A 79 13.13 -3.71 -5.01
C GLY A 79 11.78 -3.75 -5.73
N TYR A 80 10.66 -3.63 -4.99
CA TYR A 80 9.34 -3.52 -5.61
C TYR A 80 9.15 -2.15 -6.27
N GLN A 81 8.66 -2.16 -7.50
CA GLN A 81 8.09 -0.96 -8.09
C GLN A 81 6.60 -0.90 -7.74
N VAL A 82 6.19 0.11 -6.99
CA VAL A 82 4.83 0.23 -6.50
C VAL A 82 4.23 1.59 -6.81
N GLN A 83 2.92 1.62 -6.93
CA GLN A 83 2.12 2.84 -7.01
C GLN A 83 0.95 2.72 -6.05
N PHE A 84 0.91 3.56 -5.03
CA PHE A 84 -0.30 3.72 -4.24
C PHE A 84 -1.36 4.44 -5.05
N VAL A 85 -2.61 3.95 -4.97
CA VAL A 85 -3.76 4.46 -5.73
C VAL A 85 -4.92 4.78 -4.81
N GLY A 86 -5.83 5.64 -5.26
CA GLY A 86 -6.98 6.14 -4.51
C GLY A 86 -7.16 7.65 -4.67
N ASP A 87 -8.19 8.21 -4.08
CA ASP A 87 -8.56 9.61 -4.24
C ASP A 87 -8.84 10.35 -2.93
N SER A 88 -8.74 9.68 -1.75
CA SER A 88 -9.00 10.36 -0.48
C SER A 88 -8.06 11.55 -0.30
N PRO A 89 -8.58 12.75 0.00
CA PRO A 89 -7.76 13.92 0.29
C PRO A 89 -7.25 13.95 1.74
N GLU A 90 -7.68 13.00 2.56
CA GLU A 90 -7.37 12.97 3.99
C GLU A 90 -5.89 12.58 4.25
N PRO A 91 -5.28 13.10 5.27
CA PRO A 91 -5.79 14.07 6.26
C PRO A 91 -5.59 15.55 5.86
N TRP A 92 -5.24 15.83 4.60
CA TRP A 92 -4.87 17.17 4.12
C TRP A 92 -6.07 18.07 3.77
N ASP A 93 -7.28 17.54 3.89
CA ASP A 93 -8.53 18.26 3.61
C ASP A 93 -8.91 19.30 4.68
N GLY A 94 -8.17 19.37 5.78
CA GLY A 94 -8.39 20.30 6.87
C GLY A 94 -9.53 19.96 7.82
N ARG A 95 -10.27 18.86 7.60
CA ARG A 95 -11.45 18.48 8.43
C ARG A 95 -11.13 18.36 9.92
N PHE A 96 -9.98 17.79 10.25
CA PHE A 96 -9.50 17.59 11.62
C PHE A 96 -8.20 18.35 11.91
N GLY A 97 -7.94 19.41 11.16
CA GLY A 97 -6.68 20.12 11.15
C GLY A 97 -5.73 19.59 10.06
N VAL A 98 -4.79 20.42 9.67
CA VAL A 98 -3.78 20.05 8.65
C VAL A 98 -2.47 19.71 9.35
N PRO A 99 -1.88 18.54 9.10
CA PRO A 99 -0.57 18.22 9.64
C PRO A 99 0.48 19.26 9.24
N LYS A 100 1.23 19.77 10.22
CA LYS A 100 2.24 20.81 10.00
C LYS A 100 3.53 20.25 9.42
N ASN A 101 3.86 19.02 9.78
CA ASN A 101 5.11 18.37 9.41
C ASN A 101 4.82 17.07 8.68
N SER A 102 5.64 16.79 7.67
CA SER A 102 5.69 15.50 6.97
C SER A 102 7.07 14.89 7.12
N PRO A 103 7.17 13.56 7.20
CA PRO A 103 8.45 12.89 7.17
C PRO A 103 9.12 13.05 5.79
N SER A 104 10.40 12.73 5.73
CA SER A 104 11.12 12.65 4.46
C SER A 104 11.49 11.18 4.20
N PRO A 105 11.20 10.66 2.99
CA PRO A 105 10.56 11.35 1.87
C PRO A 105 9.08 11.65 2.09
N ASP A 106 8.64 12.82 1.65
CA ASP A 106 7.21 13.17 1.65
C ASP A 106 6.50 12.37 0.53
N LEU A 107 5.61 11.47 0.88
CA LEU A 107 4.89 10.63 -0.08
C LEU A 107 4.09 11.45 -1.09
N ARG A 108 3.60 12.65 -0.72
CA ARG A 108 2.89 13.56 -1.64
C ARG A 108 3.82 14.08 -2.73
N ALA A 109 5.04 14.48 -2.36
CA ALA A 109 6.01 15.02 -3.30
C ALA A 109 6.40 14.03 -4.40
N ILE A 110 6.28 12.74 -4.13
CA ILE A 110 6.58 11.66 -5.07
C ILE A 110 5.34 10.93 -5.60
N GLY A 111 4.13 11.46 -5.32
CA GLY A 111 2.87 10.89 -5.82
C GLY A 111 2.50 9.53 -5.24
N GLN A 112 2.94 9.23 -4.02
CA GLN A 112 2.71 7.95 -3.32
C GLN A 112 1.79 8.11 -2.09
N ASP A 113 1.12 9.23 -1.96
CA ASP A 113 0.20 9.53 -0.86
C ASP A 113 -1.23 8.99 -1.05
N ARG A 114 -1.53 8.40 -2.19
CA ARG A 114 -2.88 7.97 -2.59
C ARG A 114 -3.42 6.81 -1.76
N HIS A 115 -4.72 6.86 -1.41
CA HIS A 115 -5.43 5.85 -0.61
C HIS A 115 -6.95 6.08 -0.63
N GLU A 116 -7.71 5.18 0.03
CA GLU A 116 -9.13 5.33 0.38
C GLU A 116 -9.32 5.08 1.89
N GLY A 117 -8.54 5.78 2.70
CA GLY A 117 -8.73 5.88 4.14
C GLY A 117 -9.54 7.13 4.47
N HIS A 118 -10.59 7.00 5.32
CA HIS A 118 -11.52 8.07 5.62
C HIS A 118 -11.81 8.16 7.12
N GLY A 119 -11.51 9.31 7.73
CA GLY A 119 -11.64 9.52 9.16
C GLY A 119 -13.06 9.31 9.69
N GLY A 120 -13.20 8.41 10.66
CA GLY A 120 -14.48 8.10 11.31
C GLY A 120 -15.41 7.18 10.51
N TRP A 121 -15.04 6.73 9.32
CA TRP A 121 -15.90 5.88 8.49
C TRP A 121 -16.06 4.48 9.08
N ASN A 122 -17.23 3.90 8.83
CA ASN A 122 -17.63 2.56 9.17
C ASN A 122 -17.76 1.65 7.92
N THR A 123 -18.03 0.38 8.14
CA THR A 123 -18.15 -0.61 7.05
C THR A 123 -19.24 -0.25 6.03
N ALA A 124 -20.38 0.31 6.47
CA ALA A 124 -21.47 0.68 5.56
C ALA A 124 -21.08 1.82 4.60
N GLN A 125 -20.28 2.79 5.08
CA GLN A 125 -19.81 3.88 4.25
C GLN A 125 -18.80 3.39 3.20
N VAL A 126 -17.86 2.52 3.57
CA VAL A 126 -16.95 1.89 2.59
C VAL A 126 -17.71 1.07 1.57
N LEU A 127 -18.73 0.29 1.99
CA LEU A 127 -19.56 -0.53 1.08
C LEU A 127 -20.25 0.31 0.00
N GLN A 128 -20.65 1.53 0.31
CA GLN A 128 -21.30 2.43 -0.65
C GLN A 128 -20.36 2.92 -1.76
N HIS A 129 -19.05 2.95 -1.52
CA HIS A 129 -18.08 3.58 -2.42
C HIS A 129 -17.12 2.60 -3.10
N ILE A 130 -17.01 1.37 -2.58
CA ILE A 130 -15.96 0.42 -3.00
C ILE A 130 -15.98 0.12 -4.51
N ASP A 131 -17.13 0.01 -5.12
CA ASP A 131 -17.26 -0.26 -6.57
C ASP A 131 -16.61 0.85 -7.40
N GLN A 132 -16.86 2.11 -7.03
CA GLN A 132 -16.29 3.27 -7.70
C GLN A 132 -14.76 3.28 -7.56
N TRP A 133 -14.25 3.03 -6.35
CA TRP A 133 -12.81 3.04 -6.08
C TRP A 133 -12.08 1.94 -6.83
N ILE A 134 -12.62 0.72 -6.83
CA ILE A 134 -12.04 -0.41 -7.56
C ILE A 134 -12.07 -0.15 -9.07
N GLY A 135 -13.19 0.34 -9.60
CA GLY A 135 -13.35 0.68 -11.01
C GLY A 135 -12.35 1.73 -11.49
N LYS A 136 -12.12 2.77 -10.69
CA LYS A 136 -11.19 3.86 -11.00
C LYS A 136 -9.73 3.48 -10.80
N SER A 137 -9.42 2.86 -9.65
CA SER A 137 -8.04 2.58 -9.24
C SER A 137 -7.44 1.37 -9.90
N GLN A 138 -8.24 0.39 -10.35
CA GLN A 138 -7.78 -0.85 -10.97
C GLN A 138 -6.59 -1.48 -10.23
N PRO A 139 -6.71 -1.78 -8.93
CA PRO A 139 -5.59 -2.24 -8.11
C PRO A 139 -5.17 -3.67 -8.43
N ASP A 140 -3.90 -3.99 -8.17
CA ASP A 140 -3.37 -5.35 -8.14
C ASP A 140 -3.44 -5.94 -6.71
N PHE A 141 -3.34 -5.06 -5.70
CA PHE A 141 -3.55 -5.38 -4.28
C PHE A 141 -4.54 -4.41 -3.65
N VAL A 142 -5.45 -4.93 -2.83
CA VAL A 142 -6.30 -4.17 -1.93
C VAL A 142 -5.94 -4.54 -0.49
N LEU A 143 -5.44 -3.58 0.27
CA LEU A 143 -5.16 -3.71 1.71
C LEU A 143 -6.37 -3.14 2.45
N LEU A 144 -7.27 -4.02 2.89
CA LEU A 144 -8.56 -3.65 3.49
C LEU A 144 -8.51 -3.77 5.00
N MET A 145 -8.66 -2.65 5.69
CA MET A 145 -8.75 -2.58 7.15
C MET A 145 -9.83 -1.59 7.58
N ILE A 146 -11.00 -2.11 7.90
CA ILE A 146 -12.18 -1.33 8.30
C ILE A 146 -12.94 -2.06 9.41
N GLY A 147 -13.60 -1.33 10.31
CA GLY A 147 -14.43 -1.89 11.36
C GLY A 147 -14.18 -1.32 12.75
N ILE A 148 -13.11 -0.58 13.00
CA ILE A 148 -12.80 -0.03 14.33
C ILE A 148 -13.92 0.89 14.85
N ASN A 149 -14.70 1.50 13.95
CA ASN A 149 -15.78 2.41 14.27
C ASN A 149 -17.13 1.74 14.49
N ASP A 150 -17.31 0.50 14.03
CA ASP A 150 -18.59 -0.22 14.08
C ASP A 150 -18.50 -1.72 14.41
N ALA A 151 -17.34 -2.28 14.72
CA ALA A 151 -17.22 -3.65 15.20
C ALA A 151 -18.16 -3.91 16.37
N GLY A 152 -18.92 -4.99 16.33
CA GLY A 152 -19.94 -5.33 17.30
C GLY A 152 -21.30 -4.65 17.09
N ARG A 153 -21.45 -3.85 16.04
CA ARG A 153 -22.74 -3.31 15.61
C ARG A 153 -23.17 -4.02 14.33
N PRO A 154 -24.28 -4.79 14.33
CA PRO A 154 -24.82 -5.32 13.09
C PRO A 154 -25.19 -4.17 12.14
N PRO A 155 -24.92 -4.27 10.81
CA PRO A 155 -24.39 -5.42 10.08
C PRO A 155 -22.88 -5.29 9.71
N ALA A 156 -21.98 -4.90 10.63
CA ALA A 156 -20.57 -4.62 10.29
C ALA A 156 -19.84 -5.80 9.62
N ALA A 157 -20.04 -7.03 10.11
CA ALA A 157 -19.39 -8.21 9.54
C ALA A 157 -19.98 -8.57 8.15
N GLU A 158 -21.27 -8.43 7.98
CA GLU A 158 -21.97 -8.63 6.71
C GLU A 158 -21.53 -7.58 5.68
N ASN A 159 -21.45 -6.32 6.08
CA ASN A 159 -20.94 -5.25 5.21
C ASN A 159 -19.49 -5.53 4.77
N LEU A 160 -18.62 -6.02 5.68
CA LEU A 160 -17.25 -6.38 5.30
C LEU A 160 -17.25 -7.51 4.26
N LYS A 161 -18.10 -8.52 4.44
CA LYS A 161 -18.26 -9.59 3.45
C LYS A 161 -18.70 -9.05 2.09
N ASP A 162 -19.68 -8.16 2.06
CA ASP A 162 -20.18 -7.56 0.83
C ASP A 162 -19.12 -6.66 0.16
N ILE A 163 -18.30 -5.95 0.94
CA ILE A 163 -17.15 -5.21 0.42
C ILE A 163 -16.20 -6.15 -0.31
N VAL A 164 -15.80 -7.25 0.32
CA VAL A 164 -14.89 -8.24 -0.29
C VAL A 164 -15.54 -8.86 -1.54
N GLU A 165 -16.83 -9.20 -1.49
CA GLU A 165 -17.57 -9.73 -2.64
C GLU A 165 -17.50 -8.79 -3.85
N LYS A 166 -17.79 -7.51 -3.65
CA LYS A 166 -17.70 -6.49 -4.69
C LYS A 166 -16.29 -6.36 -5.27
N ILE A 167 -15.27 -6.38 -4.41
CA ILE A 167 -13.87 -6.29 -4.86
C ILE A 167 -13.51 -7.49 -5.75
N VAL A 168 -13.79 -8.72 -5.30
CA VAL A 168 -13.41 -9.93 -6.06
C VAL A 168 -14.22 -10.07 -7.34
N ALA A 169 -15.49 -9.61 -7.36
CA ALA A 169 -16.31 -9.57 -8.56
C ALA A 169 -15.78 -8.57 -9.60
N ALA A 170 -15.42 -7.36 -9.17
CA ALA A 170 -14.93 -6.31 -10.05
C ALA A 170 -13.48 -6.53 -10.51
N ARG A 171 -12.64 -7.16 -9.67
CA ARG A 171 -11.21 -7.38 -9.92
C ARG A 171 -10.76 -8.78 -9.48
N PRO A 172 -11.19 -9.85 -10.17
CA PRO A 172 -10.90 -11.23 -9.76
C PRO A 172 -9.39 -11.57 -9.76
N GLN A 173 -8.57 -10.77 -10.44
CA GLN A 173 -7.11 -10.94 -10.46
C GLN A 173 -6.41 -10.22 -9.29
N ALA A 174 -7.05 -9.25 -8.64
CA ALA A 174 -6.46 -8.56 -7.52
C ALA A 174 -6.36 -9.47 -6.29
N HIS A 175 -5.30 -9.28 -5.51
CA HIS A 175 -5.18 -9.88 -4.19
C HIS A 175 -5.85 -8.95 -3.15
N VAL A 176 -6.78 -9.49 -2.39
CA VAL A 176 -7.43 -8.78 -1.27
C VAL A 176 -6.84 -9.29 0.03
N VAL A 177 -6.16 -8.41 0.75
CA VAL A 177 -5.61 -8.72 2.07
C VAL A 177 -6.50 -8.04 3.11
N VAL A 178 -7.31 -8.83 3.81
CA VAL A 178 -8.24 -8.34 4.83
C VAL A 178 -7.56 -8.38 6.19
N ALA A 179 -7.43 -7.24 6.84
CA ALA A 179 -6.83 -7.19 8.17
C ALA A 179 -7.82 -7.57 9.27
N GLN A 180 -7.39 -8.41 10.19
CA GLN A 180 -7.89 -8.35 11.55
C GLN A 180 -7.51 -6.97 12.10
N ILE A 181 -8.51 -6.18 12.50
CA ILE A 181 -8.32 -4.79 12.89
C ILE A 181 -7.56 -4.65 14.22
N THR A 182 -6.87 -3.54 14.39
CA THR A 182 -6.17 -3.21 15.64
C THR A 182 -7.11 -3.19 16.83
N PRO A 183 -6.65 -3.45 18.07
CA PRO A 183 -7.45 -3.19 19.25
C PRO A 183 -7.62 -1.68 19.46
N ARG A 184 -8.51 -1.32 20.34
CA ARG A 184 -8.44 -0.04 21.05
C ARG A 184 -7.37 -0.11 22.14
N SER A 185 -7.06 1.01 22.77
CA SER A 185 -6.11 1.04 23.90
C SER A 185 -6.54 0.17 25.09
N GLU A 186 -7.80 -0.25 25.09
CA GLU A 186 -8.38 -1.19 26.04
C GLU A 186 -9.01 -2.38 25.29
N PHE A 187 -9.04 -3.55 25.93
CA PHE A 187 -9.66 -4.73 25.36
C PHE A 187 -11.15 -4.52 25.11
N THR A 188 -11.61 -4.92 23.92
CA THR A 188 -13.01 -4.85 23.51
C THR A 188 -13.42 -6.17 22.88
N GLN A 189 -14.37 -6.89 23.52
CA GLN A 189 -14.83 -8.20 23.06
C GLN A 189 -15.36 -8.15 21.61
N SER A 190 -16.10 -7.10 21.25
CA SER A 190 -16.64 -6.96 19.90
C SER A 190 -15.56 -6.88 18.80
N ILE A 191 -14.39 -6.31 19.10
CA ILE A 191 -13.26 -6.31 18.16
C ILE A 191 -12.65 -7.72 18.07
N ALA A 192 -12.53 -8.42 19.18
CA ALA A 192 -12.03 -9.80 19.19
C ALA A 192 -12.96 -10.72 18.38
N ASP A 193 -14.27 -10.60 18.56
CA ASP A 193 -15.28 -11.37 17.81
C ASP A 193 -15.25 -11.03 16.32
N TYR A 194 -15.16 -9.75 15.97
CA TYR A 194 -15.05 -9.31 14.59
C TYR A 194 -13.78 -9.86 13.91
N ASN A 195 -12.64 -9.80 14.58
CA ASN A 195 -11.39 -10.37 14.07
C ASN A 195 -11.46 -11.89 13.93
N THR A 196 -12.13 -12.57 14.85
CA THR A 196 -12.40 -14.02 14.77
C THR A 196 -13.27 -14.32 13.53
N SER A 197 -14.31 -13.54 13.26
CA SER A 197 -15.14 -13.71 12.07
C SER A 197 -14.34 -13.53 10.77
N ILE A 198 -13.42 -12.57 10.72
CA ILE A 198 -12.53 -12.39 9.57
C ILE A 198 -11.67 -13.63 9.34
N ARG A 199 -10.97 -14.08 10.40
CA ARG A 199 -10.01 -15.17 10.32
C ARG A 199 -10.65 -16.51 10.03
N ASP A 200 -11.73 -16.84 10.75
CA ASP A 200 -12.27 -18.19 10.80
C ASP A 200 -13.47 -18.41 9.88
N THR A 201 -14.11 -17.33 9.40
CA THR A 201 -15.32 -17.44 8.58
C THR A 201 -15.13 -16.75 7.22
N LEU A 202 -14.92 -15.45 7.19
CA LEU A 202 -14.91 -14.67 5.96
C LEU A 202 -13.80 -15.12 5.01
N VAL A 203 -12.55 -15.05 5.42
CA VAL A 203 -11.41 -15.37 4.55
C VAL A 203 -11.45 -16.83 4.08
N PRO A 204 -11.69 -17.84 4.93
CA PRO A 204 -11.83 -19.22 4.47
C PRO A 204 -12.97 -19.44 3.47
N GLU A 205 -14.08 -18.71 3.58
CA GLU A 205 -15.19 -18.80 2.63
C GLU A 205 -14.73 -18.39 1.23
N PHE A 206 -14.07 -17.23 1.09
CA PHE A 206 -13.58 -16.75 -0.20
C PHE A 206 -12.45 -17.63 -0.76
N GLN A 207 -11.57 -18.16 0.08
CA GLN A 207 -10.52 -19.09 -0.35
C GLN A 207 -11.08 -20.39 -0.91
N ARG A 208 -12.12 -20.95 -0.30
CA ARG A 208 -12.81 -22.17 -0.82
C ARG A 208 -13.45 -21.93 -2.19
N ARG A 209 -13.81 -20.69 -2.50
CA ARG A 209 -14.33 -20.26 -3.81
C ARG A 209 -13.22 -19.98 -4.83
N GLY A 210 -11.95 -20.15 -4.46
CA GLY A 210 -10.79 -19.87 -5.32
C GLY A 210 -10.46 -18.38 -5.47
N CYS A 211 -11.03 -17.50 -4.64
CA CYS A 211 -10.72 -16.09 -4.65
C CYS A 211 -9.35 -15.80 -4.03
N LYS A 212 -8.65 -14.81 -4.54
CA LYS A 212 -7.35 -14.36 -4.03
C LYS A 212 -7.54 -13.47 -2.79
N VAL A 213 -8.04 -14.05 -1.71
CA VAL A 213 -8.30 -13.37 -0.44
C VAL A 213 -7.46 -13.99 0.65
N THR A 214 -6.75 -13.17 1.40
CA THR A 214 -5.94 -13.58 2.55
C THR A 214 -6.20 -12.66 3.75
N THR A 215 -5.70 -13.02 4.93
CA THR A 215 -5.80 -12.17 6.11
C THR A 215 -4.43 -11.91 6.73
N VAL A 216 -4.31 -10.77 7.41
CA VAL A 216 -3.20 -10.41 8.28
C VAL A 216 -3.70 -10.01 9.65
N ASP A 217 -2.88 -10.21 10.66
CA ASP A 217 -3.22 -9.90 12.06
C ASP A 217 -2.61 -8.56 12.48
N GLN A 218 -3.37 -7.46 12.27
CA GLN A 218 -2.96 -6.14 12.75
C GLN A 218 -3.25 -5.94 14.25
N TYR A 219 -4.11 -6.77 14.84
CA TYR A 219 -4.38 -6.74 16.27
C TYR A 219 -3.13 -7.05 17.07
N ARG A 220 -2.42 -8.11 16.67
CA ARG A 220 -1.21 -8.59 17.35
C ARG A 220 -0.10 -7.54 17.40
N ASN A 221 -0.06 -6.64 16.44
CA ASN A 221 0.96 -5.59 16.40
C ASN A 221 0.87 -4.61 17.58
N MET A 222 -0.29 -4.53 18.20
CA MET A 222 -0.56 -3.66 19.34
C MET A 222 -0.48 -4.37 20.69
N LEU A 223 0.08 -5.58 20.70
CA LEU A 223 0.23 -6.36 21.92
C LEU A 223 1.68 -6.38 22.43
N LYS A 224 1.81 -6.55 23.73
CA LYS A 224 3.05 -6.92 24.40
C LYS A 224 3.36 -8.41 24.19
N PRO A 225 4.57 -8.86 24.53
CA PRO A 225 4.92 -10.29 24.43
C PRO A 225 4.03 -11.21 25.27
N ASP A 226 3.44 -10.72 26.35
CA ASP A 226 2.51 -11.46 27.21
C ASP A 226 1.07 -11.52 26.67
N GLY A 227 0.81 -10.92 25.51
CA GLY A 227 -0.50 -10.89 24.85
C GLY A 227 -1.42 -9.78 25.34
N THR A 228 -1.01 -8.94 26.28
CA THR A 228 -1.79 -7.79 26.72
C THR A 228 -1.62 -6.61 25.75
N ILE A 229 -2.62 -5.71 25.68
CA ILE A 229 -2.54 -4.49 24.85
C ILE A 229 -1.38 -3.62 25.36
N ALA A 230 -0.63 -3.04 24.43
CA ALA A 230 0.49 -2.15 24.68
C ALA A 230 0.05 -0.68 24.53
N PRO A 231 -0.39 0.00 25.61
CA PRO A 231 -0.90 1.37 25.52
C PRO A 231 0.13 2.35 24.96
N GLU A 232 1.43 2.06 25.13
CA GLU A 232 2.54 2.84 24.62
C GLU A 232 2.66 2.87 23.09
N LEU A 233 1.89 2.05 22.38
CA LEU A 233 1.84 2.01 20.91
C LEU A 233 0.72 2.88 20.32
N PHE A 234 -0.06 3.53 21.17
CA PHE A 234 -1.13 4.44 20.76
C PHE A 234 -0.71 5.89 20.98
N SER A 235 -1.17 6.76 20.09
CA SER A 235 -0.93 8.20 20.18
C SER A 235 -1.83 8.85 21.24
N SER A 236 -2.94 8.21 21.57
CA SER A 236 -3.86 8.60 22.64
C SER A 236 -4.48 7.38 23.30
N LYS A 237 -5.42 7.64 24.24
CA LYS A 237 -6.16 6.61 24.97
C LYS A 237 -7.30 5.96 24.17
N ILE A 238 -7.39 6.14 22.84
CA ILE A 238 -8.52 5.64 22.06
C ILE A 238 -8.14 4.50 21.15
N ASN A 239 -7.69 4.76 19.93
CA ASN A 239 -7.50 3.71 18.92
C ASN A 239 -6.45 4.03 17.85
N HIS A 240 -5.94 5.26 17.75
CA HIS A 240 -4.97 5.58 16.73
C HIS A 240 -3.56 5.15 17.16
N PRO A 241 -2.85 4.38 16.34
CA PRO A 241 -1.45 4.05 16.59
C PRO A 241 -0.55 5.30 16.62
N ASN A 242 0.54 5.24 17.36
CA ASN A 242 1.65 6.16 17.20
C ASN A 242 2.62 5.67 16.11
N ALA A 243 3.73 6.40 15.89
CA ALA A 243 4.73 6.03 14.88
C ALA A 243 5.21 4.58 14.99
N THR A 244 5.51 4.11 16.21
CA THR A 244 5.95 2.73 16.43
C THR A 244 4.86 1.72 16.12
N GLY A 245 3.61 2.01 16.49
CA GLY A 245 2.46 1.17 16.15
C GLY A 245 2.27 1.07 14.64
N TYR A 246 2.30 2.19 13.94
CA TYR A 246 2.20 2.22 12.48
C TYR A 246 3.35 1.47 11.79
N GLU A 247 4.57 1.55 12.35
CA GLU A 247 5.72 0.84 11.80
C GLU A 247 5.58 -0.69 11.91
N ARG A 248 5.02 -1.20 13.00
CA ARG A 248 4.69 -2.63 13.14
C ARG A 248 3.62 -3.05 12.14
N MET A 249 2.60 -2.21 11.93
CA MET A 249 1.57 -2.46 10.93
C MET A 249 2.15 -2.51 9.51
N ALA A 250 3.06 -1.59 9.20
CA ALA A 250 3.74 -1.55 7.91
C ALA A 250 4.53 -2.83 7.63
N GLN A 251 5.22 -3.37 8.64
CA GLN A 251 5.93 -4.65 8.51
C GLN A 251 4.97 -5.79 8.18
N THR A 252 3.84 -5.88 8.88
CA THR A 252 2.83 -6.94 8.63
C THR A 252 2.25 -6.86 7.22
N TRP A 253 1.96 -5.67 6.72
CA TRP A 253 1.52 -5.48 5.34
C TRP A 253 2.59 -5.87 4.32
N PHE A 254 3.84 -5.47 4.58
CA PHE A 254 4.97 -5.83 3.74
C PHE A 254 5.17 -7.34 3.65
N ASP A 255 5.16 -8.05 4.78
CA ASP A 255 5.33 -9.50 4.84
C ASP A 255 4.23 -10.21 4.04
N ALA A 256 3.00 -9.74 4.12
CA ALA A 256 1.88 -10.28 3.34
C ALA A 256 2.10 -10.10 1.83
N ILE A 257 2.47 -8.90 1.38
CA ILE A 257 2.74 -8.63 -0.05
C ILE A 257 3.91 -9.49 -0.53
N GLN A 258 4.98 -9.59 0.24
CA GLN A 258 6.15 -10.39 -0.10
C GLN A 258 5.81 -11.89 -0.19
N ALA A 259 4.97 -12.40 0.71
CA ALA A 259 4.53 -13.81 0.69
C ALA A 259 3.64 -14.12 -0.53
N ILE A 260 2.80 -13.18 -0.95
CA ILE A 260 1.89 -13.33 -2.09
C ILE A 260 2.62 -13.13 -3.43
N PHE A 261 3.55 -12.17 -3.48
CA PHE A 261 4.25 -11.76 -4.69
C PHE A 261 5.77 -11.68 -4.43
N PRO A 262 6.45 -12.82 -4.24
CA PRO A 262 7.88 -12.84 -4.01
C PRO A 262 8.64 -12.37 -5.26
N LEU A 263 9.58 -11.43 -5.09
CA LEU A 263 10.50 -11.08 -6.14
C LEU A 263 11.49 -12.21 -6.37
N ALA A 264 11.84 -12.47 -7.63
CA ALA A 264 12.89 -13.41 -7.95
C ALA A 264 14.20 -12.98 -7.26
N LYS A 265 14.83 -13.89 -6.55
CA LYS A 265 16.19 -13.64 -6.01
C LYS A 265 17.14 -13.53 -7.20
N ASN A 266 17.75 -12.36 -7.35
CA ASN A 266 18.84 -12.16 -8.30
C ASN A 266 20.07 -12.95 -7.89
#